data_b4434c625dbdd642bd15328d51fa6f47
#
_entry.id   b4434c625dbdd642bd15328d51fa6f47
#
_cell.length_a   1.000
_cell.length_b   1.000
_cell.length_c   1.000
_cell.angle_alpha   90.00
_cell.angle_beta   90.00
_cell.angle_gamma   90.00
#
_symmetry.space_group_name_H-M   'P 1'
#
loop_
_entity.id
_entity.type
_entity.pdbx_description
1 polymer ?
#
loop_
_entity_poly.entity_id
_entity_poly.type
_entity_poly.pdbx_seq_one_letter_code
_entity_poly.pdbx_strand_id
1 'polypeptide(L)'
;GVEKMQNKEGAGKMTSNLKSEVEKGFTTASGLKYEIIKMGDGKKPESTDKVEVHYHGTLEDGTVFDSSVERGQTITFGLNQVIKGWTEGLQLMPIGSKFKFTIPPELGYGSREMGSIPPNSILIFEVELFDIKKPFVDTDFAIPAEEVTLESGLRFLEHVNGDGELTKAGNGVIVHYSGFLSDGTKFDSSHDRGQPFNFILGENRVIKGWEEGLLNMKKGAKRTLIIPPDLAYGSKGAGGVIPPNATLVFEVELVNFK
;
A
#
# COMPACT_ATOMS: atom_id res chain seq x y z
N GLY A 1 12.45 -1.46 -65.34
CA GLY A 1 13.05 -0.87 -64.18
C GLY A 1 12.47 0.46 -63.79
N VAL A 2 11.26 0.48 -63.19
CA VAL A 2 10.79 1.65 -62.46
C VAL A 2 9.95 1.08 -61.34
N GLU A 3 10.47 1.04 -60.12
CA GLU A 3 9.70 0.99 -58.87
C GLU A 3 10.66 0.75 -57.70
N LYS A 4 11.30 1.83 -57.26
CA LYS A 4 11.91 1.91 -55.94
C LYS A 4 12.13 3.40 -55.62
N MET A 5 11.05 4.12 -55.34
CA MET A 5 11.15 5.42 -54.67
C MET A 5 9.76 5.86 -54.23
N GLN A 6 9.30 5.36 -53.09
CA GLN A 6 8.25 6.00 -52.28
C GLN A 6 8.05 5.19 -51.01
N ASN A 7 8.85 5.43 -49.99
CA ASN A 7 8.52 5.14 -48.59
C ASN A 7 9.55 5.71 -47.62
N LYS A 8 9.92 6.98 -47.80
CA LYS A 8 10.74 7.67 -46.77
C LYS A 8 10.13 8.97 -46.22
N GLU A 9 8.98 9.40 -46.72
CA GLU A 9 8.37 10.63 -46.21
C GLU A 9 7.29 10.40 -45.13
N GLY A 10 6.75 9.20 -44.99
CA GLY A 10 5.70 8.92 -43.99
C GLY A 10 6.22 8.74 -42.55
N ALA A 11 7.41 8.20 -42.40
CA ALA A 11 7.96 7.91 -41.06
C ALA A 11 8.45 9.18 -40.34
N GLY A 12 8.97 10.14 -41.07
CA GLY A 12 9.45 11.43 -40.52
C GLY A 12 8.33 12.35 -40.04
N LYS A 13 7.19 12.32 -40.71
CA LYS A 13 6.01 13.13 -40.33
C LYS A 13 5.25 12.50 -39.14
N MET A 14 5.20 11.18 -39.04
CA MET A 14 4.58 10.49 -37.90
C MET A 14 5.36 10.70 -36.62
N THR A 15 6.69 10.66 -36.66
CA THR A 15 7.52 10.87 -35.47
C THR A 15 7.50 12.32 -34.99
N SER A 16 7.40 13.31 -35.90
CA SER A 16 7.29 14.73 -35.54
C SER A 16 5.92 15.07 -34.94
N ASN A 17 4.83 14.46 -35.43
CA ASN A 17 3.50 14.66 -34.89
C ASN A 17 3.33 14.01 -33.49
N LEU A 18 3.85 12.79 -33.28
CA LEU A 18 3.87 12.16 -31.98
C LEU A 18 4.67 13.00 -30.97
N LYS A 19 5.81 13.55 -31.36
CA LYS A 19 6.63 14.38 -30.50
C LYS A 19 5.94 15.71 -30.15
N SER A 20 5.21 16.30 -31.09
CA SER A 20 4.44 17.54 -30.85
C SER A 20 3.18 17.32 -30.02
N GLU A 21 2.56 16.12 -30.08
CA GLU A 21 1.43 15.76 -29.25
C GLU A 21 1.85 15.48 -27.79
N VAL A 22 3.02 14.87 -27.58
CA VAL A 22 3.61 14.66 -26.26
C VAL A 22 3.95 16.02 -25.58
N GLU A 23 4.32 17.04 -26.36
CA GLU A 23 4.64 18.37 -25.84
C GLU A 23 3.39 19.23 -25.50
N LYS A 24 2.18 18.84 -25.94
CA LYS A 24 0.95 19.64 -25.77
C LYS A 24 0.17 19.36 -24.48
N GLY A 25 0.51 18.31 -23.75
CA GLY A 25 -0.24 17.88 -22.59
C GLY A 25 -1.51 17.11 -22.94
N PHE A 26 -2.08 16.48 -21.95
CA PHE A 26 -3.24 15.60 -22.04
C PHE A 26 -4.25 15.96 -20.97
N THR A 27 -5.52 15.68 -21.24
CA THR A 27 -6.60 15.80 -20.25
C THR A 27 -7.36 14.49 -20.20
N THR A 28 -7.48 13.89 -19.00
CA THR A 28 -8.24 12.65 -18.80
C THR A 28 -9.73 12.94 -18.68
N ALA A 29 -10.55 11.89 -18.72
CA ALA A 29 -12.01 12.02 -18.60
C ALA A 29 -12.46 12.66 -17.28
N SER A 30 -11.69 12.52 -16.20
CA SER A 30 -11.97 13.13 -14.90
C SER A 30 -11.62 14.61 -14.83
N GLY A 31 -10.90 15.14 -15.82
CA GLY A 31 -10.41 16.53 -15.83
C GLY A 31 -8.98 16.70 -15.35
N LEU A 32 -8.27 15.60 -15.02
CA LEU A 32 -6.85 15.65 -14.71
C LEU A 32 -6.06 16.05 -15.95
N LYS A 33 -5.22 17.08 -15.83
CA LYS A 33 -4.28 17.48 -16.88
C LYS A 33 -2.88 17.02 -16.54
N TYR A 34 -2.15 16.53 -17.54
CA TYR A 34 -0.75 16.14 -17.34
C TYR A 34 0.11 16.41 -18.56
N GLU A 35 1.37 16.66 -18.30
CA GLU A 35 2.44 16.81 -19.29
C GLU A 35 3.54 15.80 -18.98
N ILE A 36 4.10 15.19 -20.01
CA ILE A 36 5.19 14.23 -19.88
C ILE A 36 6.51 15.01 -20.01
N ILE A 37 7.23 15.15 -18.91
CA ILE A 37 8.56 15.77 -18.89
C ILE A 37 9.60 14.74 -19.32
N LYS A 38 9.49 13.51 -18.78
CA LYS A 38 10.33 12.38 -19.11
C LYS A 38 9.49 11.11 -19.09
N MET A 39 9.58 10.30 -20.12
CA MET A 39 8.93 9.00 -20.18
C MET A 39 9.90 7.91 -19.73
N GLY A 40 9.54 7.18 -18.69
CA GLY A 40 10.24 5.99 -18.25
C GLY A 40 9.84 4.76 -19.09
N ASP A 41 10.53 3.66 -18.87
CA ASP A 41 10.32 2.39 -19.57
C ASP A 41 9.91 1.24 -18.66
N GLY A 42 9.73 1.51 -17.37
CA GLY A 42 9.32 0.52 -16.38
C GLY A 42 7.82 0.23 -16.40
N LYS A 43 7.38 -0.51 -15.39
CA LYS A 43 5.96 -0.82 -15.19
C LYS A 43 5.21 0.41 -14.68
N LYS A 44 3.91 0.44 -14.90
CA LYS A 44 2.98 1.41 -14.31
C LYS A 44 2.41 0.84 -13.00
N PRO A 45 2.19 1.69 -11.98
CA PRO A 45 1.57 1.22 -10.74
C PRO A 45 0.07 0.98 -10.90
N GLU A 46 -0.46 0.17 -10.00
CA GLU A 46 -1.88 -0.05 -9.79
C GLU A 46 -2.33 0.69 -8.52
N SER A 47 -3.64 0.91 -8.37
CA SER A 47 -4.20 1.69 -7.27
C SER A 47 -3.89 1.15 -5.87
N THR A 48 -3.60 -0.14 -5.75
CA THR A 48 -3.26 -0.82 -4.49
C THR A 48 -1.77 -0.83 -4.16
N ASP A 49 -0.93 -0.36 -5.09
CA ASP A 49 0.51 -0.35 -4.91
C ASP A 49 0.97 0.79 -3.99
N LYS A 50 2.15 0.60 -3.40
CA LYS A 50 2.94 1.69 -2.82
C LYS A 50 3.92 2.19 -3.87
N VAL A 51 4.13 3.49 -3.89
CA VAL A 51 5.04 4.15 -4.84
C VAL A 51 6.06 5.00 -4.11
N GLU A 52 7.30 5.00 -4.62
CA GLU A 52 8.36 5.89 -4.17
C GLU A 52 8.55 7.00 -5.19
N VAL A 53 8.44 8.23 -4.74
CA VAL A 53 8.47 9.41 -5.61
C VAL A 53 9.29 10.55 -5.03
N HIS A 54 9.76 11.43 -5.92
CA HIS A 54 10.00 12.83 -5.61
C HIS A 54 8.87 13.65 -6.18
N TYR A 55 8.48 14.70 -5.47
CA TYR A 55 7.46 15.63 -5.95
C TYR A 55 7.76 17.07 -5.53
N HIS A 56 7.25 18.00 -6.31
CA HIS A 56 7.28 19.42 -6.03
C HIS A 56 5.91 20.00 -6.31
N GLY A 57 5.21 20.45 -5.26
CA GLY A 57 3.83 20.92 -5.33
C GLY A 57 3.74 22.43 -5.20
N THR A 58 3.05 23.08 -6.14
CA THR A 58 2.83 24.52 -6.16
C THR A 58 1.36 24.84 -6.40
N LEU A 59 0.95 26.02 -5.93
CA LEU A 59 -0.29 26.67 -6.34
C LEU A 59 -0.09 27.32 -7.72
N GLU A 60 -1.17 27.80 -8.34
CA GLU A 60 -1.09 28.47 -9.65
C GLU A 60 -0.23 29.73 -9.64
N ASP A 61 -0.16 30.43 -8.51
CA ASP A 61 0.68 31.63 -8.35
C ASP A 61 2.18 31.29 -8.13
N GLY A 62 2.54 30.02 -8.12
CA GLY A 62 3.92 29.57 -7.92
C GLY A 62 4.31 29.34 -6.48
N THR A 63 3.42 29.57 -5.52
CA THR A 63 3.70 29.30 -4.10
C THR A 63 3.92 27.81 -3.88
N VAL A 64 5.07 27.41 -3.33
CA VAL A 64 5.37 26.05 -2.97
C VAL A 64 4.66 25.71 -1.68
N PHE A 65 3.79 24.71 -1.69
CA PHE A 65 3.11 24.25 -0.49
C PHE A 65 3.70 22.96 0.08
N ASP A 66 4.35 22.15 -0.73
CA ASP A 66 5.04 20.93 -0.28
C ASP A 66 6.01 20.45 -1.35
N SER A 67 7.19 19.96 -0.92
CA SER A 67 8.22 19.48 -1.83
C SER A 67 9.16 18.49 -1.17
N SER A 68 9.14 17.24 -1.62
CA SER A 68 10.12 16.24 -1.22
C SER A 68 11.51 16.56 -1.78
N VAL A 69 11.58 17.23 -2.92
CA VAL A 69 12.83 17.68 -3.55
C VAL A 69 13.55 18.68 -2.64
N GLU A 70 12.82 19.67 -2.11
CA GLU A 70 13.39 20.65 -1.18
C GLU A 70 13.86 20.01 0.14
N ARG A 71 13.15 18.94 0.61
CA ARG A 71 13.59 18.18 1.78
C ARG A 71 14.76 17.25 1.49
N GLY A 72 15.09 17.01 0.22
CA GLY A 72 16.21 16.15 -0.18
C GLY A 72 15.97 14.65 0.06
N GLN A 73 14.73 14.22 0.20
CA GLN A 73 14.38 12.83 0.51
C GLN A 73 13.10 12.41 -0.21
N THR A 74 13.13 11.25 -0.89
CA THR A 74 11.96 10.66 -1.50
C THR A 74 10.93 10.26 -0.45
N ILE A 75 9.68 10.11 -0.88
CA ILE A 75 8.59 9.64 -0.02
C ILE A 75 7.96 8.39 -0.64
N THR A 76 7.56 7.46 0.23
CA THR A 76 6.81 6.24 -0.15
C THR A 76 5.43 6.29 0.48
N PHE A 77 4.39 6.05 -0.31
CA PHE A 77 3.01 6.04 0.18
C PHE A 77 2.14 5.09 -0.65
N GLY A 78 1.00 4.69 -0.07
CA GLY A 78 -0.02 3.91 -0.76
C GLY A 78 -0.81 4.77 -1.74
N LEU A 79 -0.96 4.30 -2.96
CA LEU A 79 -1.60 5.06 -4.03
C LEU A 79 -3.10 5.28 -3.80
N ASN A 80 -3.73 4.46 -2.97
CA ASN A 80 -5.14 4.60 -2.55
C ASN A 80 -5.35 5.50 -1.31
N GLN A 81 -4.28 6.10 -0.78
CA GLN A 81 -4.30 6.90 0.44
C GLN A 81 -3.99 8.39 0.20
N VAL A 82 -4.02 8.81 -1.04
CA VAL A 82 -3.67 10.15 -1.47
C VAL A 82 -4.83 10.80 -2.23
N ILE A 83 -4.70 12.08 -2.58
CA ILE A 83 -5.73 12.78 -3.36
C ILE A 83 -6.01 12.06 -4.69
N LYS A 84 -7.24 12.17 -5.18
CA LYS A 84 -7.70 11.46 -6.39
C LYS A 84 -6.84 11.73 -7.61
N GLY A 85 -6.36 12.96 -7.78
CA GLY A 85 -5.48 13.32 -8.89
C GLY A 85 -4.16 12.55 -8.88
N TRP A 86 -3.62 12.24 -7.71
CA TRP A 86 -2.43 11.41 -7.58
C TRP A 86 -2.72 9.93 -7.83
N THR A 87 -3.81 9.41 -7.27
CA THR A 87 -4.22 8.03 -7.49
C THR A 87 -4.39 7.73 -8.98
N GLU A 88 -5.05 8.62 -9.72
CA GLU A 88 -5.23 8.49 -11.16
C GLU A 88 -3.92 8.74 -11.92
N GLY A 89 -3.24 9.85 -11.62
CA GLY A 89 -2.09 10.31 -12.39
C GLY A 89 -0.90 9.38 -12.34
N LEU A 90 -0.56 8.84 -11.17
CA LEU A 90 0.58 7.95 -11.04
C LEU A 90 0.38 6.61 -11.75
N GLN A 91 -0.86 6.17 -11.93
CA GLN A 91 -1.15 4.97 -12.73
C GLN A 91 -0.86 5.15 -14.22
N LEU A 92 -0.66 6.38 -14.66
CA LEU A 92 -0.25 6.70 -16.04
C LEU A 92 1.27 6.69 -16.23
N MET A 93 2.05 6.65 -15.13
CA MET A 93 3.50 6.82 -15.14
C MET A 93 4.23 5.48 -15.11
N PRO A 94 4.98 5.10 -16.15
CA PRO A 94 5.98 4.05 -16.01
C PRO A 94 7.10 4.45 -15.04
N ILE A 95 7.68 3.48 -14.32
CA ILE A 95 8.86 3.74 -13.48
C ILE A 95 9.94 4.43 -14.32
N GLY A 96 10.55 5.47 -13.75
CA GLY A 96 11.54 6.31 -14.41
C GLY A 96 10.94 7.54 -15.08
N SER A 97 9.63 7.68 -15.05
CA SER A 97 8.94 8.86 -15.61
C SER A 97 8.99 10.06 -14.70
N LYS A 98 8.93 11.24 -15.30
CA LYS A 98 8.64 12.51 -14.63
C LYS A 98 7.50 13.20 -15.37
N PHE A 99 6.40 13.44 -14.66
CA PHE A 99 5.20 14.08 -15.20
C PHE A 99 4.89 15.34 -14.42
N LYS A 100 4.24 16.28 -15.08
CA LYS A 100 3.64 17.45 -14.45
C LYS A 100 2.13 17.30 -14.47
N PHE A 101 1.50 17.32 -13.29
CA PHE A 101 0.06 17.23 -13.13
C PHE A 101 -0.53 18.58 -12.77
N THR A 102 -1.63 18.94 -13.42
CA THR A 102 -2.48 20.05 -13.01
C THR A 102 -3.80 19.46 -12.52
N ILE A 103 -4.02 19.56 -11.22
CA ILE A 103 -5.09 18.86 -10.50
C ILE A 103 -6.19 19.86 -10.15
N PRO A 104 -7.39 19.74 -10.72
CA PRO A 104 -8.51 20.60 -10.33
C PRO A 104 -8.97 20.30 -8.90
N PRO A 105 -9.69 21.24 -8.24
CA PRO A 105 -10.08 21.08 -6.85
C PRO A 105 -10.82 19.78 -6.52
N GLU A 106 -11.69 19.31 -7.40
CA GLU A 106 -12.46 18.08 -7.20
C GLU A 106 -11.59 16.80 -7.18
N LEU A 107 -10.39 16.85 -7.72
CA LEU A 107 -9.39 15.77 -7.67
C LEU A 107 -8.29 16.04 -6.63
N GLY A 108 -8.37 17.16 -5.92
CA GLY A 108 -7.47 17.57 -4.85
C GLY A 108 -8.19 17.66 -3.52
N TYR A 109 -8.12 18.83 -2.89
CA TYR A 109 -8.71 19.04 -1.56
C TYR A 109 -10.10 19.71 -1.61
N GLY A 110 -10.63 19.99 -2.80
CA GLY A 110 -11.96 20.55 -2.97
C GLY A 110 -12.12 21.92 -2.30
N SER A 111 -13.23 22.09 -1.60
CA SER A 111 -13.54 23.32 -0.87
C SER A 111 -12.88 23.42 0.51
N ARG A 112 -12.11 22.41 0.91
CA ARG A 112 -11.41 22.40 2.21
C ARG A 112 -10.11 23.18 2.14
N GLU A 113 -9.81 23.87 3.22
CA GLU A 113 -8.50 24.44 3.46
C GLU A 113 -7.56 23.34 4.02
N MET A 114 -6.35 23.24 3.46
CA MET A 114 -5.35 22.28 3.94
C MET A 114 -4.02 22.99 4.12
N GLY A 115 -3.71 23.33 5.38
CA GLY A 115 -2.48 24.06 5.71
C GLY A 115 -2.38 25.36 4.91
N SER A 116 -1.37 25.45 4.04
CA SER A 116 -1.14 26.61 3.18
C SER A 116 -1.93 26.59 1.86
N ILE A 117 -2.76 25.56 1.65
CA ILE A 117 -3.57 25.40 0.42
C ILE A 117 -4.96 26.00 0.68
N PRO A 118 -5.32 27.12 -0.01
CA PRO A 118 -6.65 27.72 0.12
C PRO A 118 -7.76 26.79 -0.39
N PRO A 119 -9.03 27.03 -0.01
CA PRO A 119 -10.16 26.33 -0.60
C PRO A 119 -10.22 26.50 -2.14
N ASN A 120 -10.67 25.46 -2.81
CA ASN A 120 -10.85 25.45 -4.27
C ASN A 120 -9.57 25.72 -5.07
N SER A 121 -8.44 25.24 -4.57
CA SER A 121 -7.15 25.42 -5.23
C SER A 121 -6.93 24.40 -6.35
N ILE A 122 -6.37 24.89 -7.45
CA ILE A 122 -5.75 24.06 -8.47
C ILE A 122 -4.33 23.76 -8.00
N LEU A 123 -3.95 22.49 -7.99
CA LEU A 123 -2.64 22.04 -7.54
C LEU A 123 -1.78 21.65 -8.73
N ILE A 124 -0.53 22.06 -8.72
CA ILE A 124 0.44 21.71 -9.75
C ILE A 124 1.54 20.89 -9.11
N PHE A 125 1.75 19.66 -9.58
CA PHE A 125 2.79 18.77 -9.09
C PHE A 125 3.71 18.31 -10.21
N GLU A 126 4.99 18.49 -10.03
CA GLU A 126 5.99 17.73 -10.79
C GLU A 126 6.33 16.49 -9.98
N VAL A 127 6.13 15.30 -10.56
CA VAL A 127 6.30 14.01 -9.90
C VAL A 127 7.25 13.14 -10.69
N GLU A 128 8.25 12.59 -10.02
CA GLU A 128 9.15 11.58 -10.56
C GLU A 128 8.93 10.25 -9.84
N LEU A 129 8.65 9.19 -10.60
CA LEU A 129 8.37 7.86 -10.08
C LEU A 129 9.63 7.00 -10.13
N PHE A 130 10.13 6.59 -8.97
CA PHE A 130 11.35 5.79 -8.85
C PHE A 130 11.09 4.30 -8.73
N ASP A 131 10.07 3.90 -7.96
CA ASP A 131 9.82 2.49 -7.67
C ASP A 131 8.35 2.23 -7.36
N ILE A 132 7.95 0.97 -7.57
CA ILE A 132 6.63 0.44 -7.22
C ILE A 132 6.83 -0.73 -6.27
N LYS A 133 6.21 -0.67 -5.09
CA LYS A 133 6.22 -1.74 -4.10
C LYS A 133 4.86 -2.40 -4.08
N LYS A 134 4.80 -3.67 -4.51
CA LYS A 134 3.56 -4.44 -4.47
C LYS A 134 3.14 -4.72 -3.02
N PRO A 135 1.82 -4.80 -2.73
CA PRO A 135 1.36 -5.27 -1.43
C PRO A 135 1.99 -6.63 -1.11
N PHE A 136 2.43 -6.78 0.13
CA PHE A 136 2.93 -8.08 0.58
C PHE A 136 1.79 -9.10 0.58
N VAL A 137 2.00 -10.22 -0.08
CA VAL A 137 1.09 -11.37 -0.10
C VAL A 137 1.89 -12.61 0.24
N ASP A 138 1.52 -13.24 1.35
CA ASP A 138 2.14 -14.49 1.76
C ASP A 138 1.26 -15.67 1.30
N THR A 139 1.74 -16.37 0.28
CA THR A 139 1.02 -17.48 -0.33
C THR A 139 0.94 -18.72 0.55
N ASP A 140 1.77 -18.81 1.60
CA ASP A 140 1.74 -19.94 2.53
C ASP A 140 0.41 -20.00 3.31
N PHE A 141 -0.25 -18.88 3.53
CA PHE A 141 -1.59 -18.84 4.14
C PHE A 141 -2.70 -19.35 3.22
N ALA A 142 -2.39 -19.59 1.94
CA ALA A 142 -3.31 -20.23 1.01
C ALA A 142 -3.21 -21.77 1.02
N ILE A 143 -2.24 -22.34 1.75
CA ILE A 143 -2.08 -23.79 1.87
C ILE A 143 -3.26 -24.33 2.68
N PRO A 144 -4.03 -25.29 2.14
CA PRO A 144 -5.12 -25.89 2.87
C PRO A 144 -4.66 -26.53 4.18
N ALA A 145 -5.39 -26.28 5.27
CA ALA A 145 -5.09 -26.80 6.58
C ALA A 145 -6.39 -27.16 7.31
N GLU A 146 -6.29 -28.12 8.23
CA GLU A 146 -7.43 -28.48 9.10
C GLU A 146 -7.61 -27.42 10.18
N GLU A 147 -8.85 -27.12 10.50
CA GLU A 147 -9.19 -26.19 11.57
C GLU A 147 -9.20 -26.91 12.92
N VAL A 148 -8.51 -26.32 13.88
CA VAL A 148 -8.48 -26.77 15.28
C VAL A 148 -9.27 -25.77 16.11
N THR A 149 -10.19 -26.27 16.96
CA THR A 149 -10.95 -25.46 17.91
C THR A 149 -10.51 -25.78 19.34
N LEU A 150 -10.11 -24.74 20.09
CA LEU A 150 -9.73 -24.87 21.49
C LEU A 150 -10.95 -24.65 22.41
N GLU A 151 -10.85 -25.07 23.68
CA GLU A 151 -11.93 -24.92 24.67
C GLU A 151 -12.36 -23.47 24.87
N SER A 152 -11.44 -22.51 24.72
CA SER A 152 -11.72 -21.07 24.81
C SER A 152 -12.61 -20.53 23.68
N GLY A 153 -12.79 -21.30 22.61
CA GLY A 153 -13.43 -20.86 21.40
C GLY A 153 -12.48 -20.30 20.33
N LEU A 154 -11.18 -20.21 20.65
CA LEU A 154 -10.18 -19.87 19.65
C LEU A 154 -10.10 -20.98 18.60
N ARG A 155 -10.09 -20.59 17.33
CA ARG A 155 -9.87 -21.51 16.20
C ARG A 155 -8.59 -21.13 15.49
N PHE A 156 -7.88 -22.11 14.97
CA PHE A 156 -6.70 -21.84 14.16
C PHE A 156 -6.48 -22.90 13.09
N LEU A 157 -5.76 -22.49 12.04
CA LEU A 157 -5.29 -23.37 10.97
C LEU A 157 -3.77 -23.29 10.91
N GLU A 158 -3.09 -24.45 10.89
CA GLU A 158 -1.63 -24.52 10.80
C GLU A 158 -1.23 -24.73 9.34
N HIS A 159 -0.80 -23.68 8.64
CA HIS A 159 -0.41 -23.75 7.24
C HIS A 159 1.02 -24.24 7.06
N VAL A 160 1.91 -23.84 7.95
CA VAL A 160 3.33 -24.25 7.98
C VAL A 160 3.68 -24.61 9.42
N ASN A 161 4.21 -25.81 9.65
CA ASN A 161 4.52 -26.29 10.99
C ASN A 161 5.74 -25.63 11.61
N GLY A 162 6.72 -25.24 10.79
CA GLY A 162 8.01 -24.76 11.30
C GLY A 162 8.89 -25.86 11.85
N ASP A 163 9.98 -25.47 12.50
CA ASP A 163 11.01 -26.39 13.01
C ASP A 163 11.46 -26.03 14.43
N GLY A 164 11.86 -27.07 15.18
CA GLY A 164 12.45 -26.92 16.50
C GLY A 164 11.46 -27.00 17.65
N GLU A 165 11.77 -26.29 18.73
CA GLU A 165 10.99 -26.30 19.96
C GLU A 165 9.68 -25.51 19.82
N LEU A 166 8.74 -25.83 20.70
CA LEU A 166 7.46 -25.15 20.80
C LEU A 166 7.57 -23.93 21.71
N THR A 167 6.88 -22.86 21.35
CA THR A 167 6.72 -21.69 22.22
C THR A 167 5.94 -22.04 23.49
N LYS A 168 6.27 -21.36 24.56
CA LYS A 168 5.60 -21.46 25.87
C LYS A 168 5.55 -20.09 26.53
N ALA A 169 4.76 -19.95 27.57
CA ALA A 169 4.72 -18.76 28.40
C ALA A 169 6.13 -18.37 28.88
N GLY A 170 6.45 -17.09 28.81
CA GLY A 170 7.77 -16.55 29.15
C GLY A 170 8.68 -16.35 27.94
N ASN A 171 8.39 -16.97 26.79
CA ASN A 171 9.18 -16.74 25.59
C ASN A 171 8.95 -15.34 25.02
N GLY A 172 10.03 -14.69 24.63
CA GLY A 172 9.97 -13.49 23.79
C GLY A 172 9.81 -13.88 22.34
N VAL A 173 8.68 -13.55 21.73
CA VAL A 173 8.34 -13.93 20.36
C VAL A 173 8.48 -12.76 19.40
N ILE A 174 8.91 -13.05 18.19
CA ILE A 174 9.05 -12.13 17.07
C ILE A 174 8.12 -12.62 15.98
N VAL A 175 7.10 -11.81 15.65
CA VAL A 175 6.05 -12.22 14.74
C VAL A 175 5.82 -11.21 13.62
N HIS A 176 5.57 -11.71 12.42
CA HIS A 176 4.91 -10.95 11.37
C HIS A 176 3.44 -11.34 11.32
N TYR A 177 2.58 -10.38 11.07
CA TYR A 177 1.14 -10.62 11.02
C TYR A 177 0.40 -9.68 10.09
N SER A 178 -0.77 -10.12 9.66
CA SER A 178 -1.79 -9.28 9.06
C SER A 178 -3.12 -9.59 9.72
N GLY A 179 -3.85 -8.56 10.13
CA GLY A 179 -5.13 -8.67 10.80
C GLY A 179 -6.29 -8.19 9.92
N PHE A 180 -7.37 -8.97 9.94
CA PHE A 180 -8.55 -8.75 9.11
C PHE A 180 -9.82 -8.85 9.96
N LEU A 181 -10.82 -8.05 9.60
CA LEU A 181 -12.18 -8.26 10.03
C LEU A 181 -12.78 -9.46 9.29
N SER A 182 -13.92 -9.98 9.75
CA SER A 182 -14.58 -11.13 9.13
C SER A 182 -15.07 -10.87 7.70
N ASP A 183 -15.23 -9.61 7.29
CA ASP A 183 -15.56 -9.22 5.93
C ASP A 183 -14.34 -9.14 4.99
N GLY A 184 -13.13 -9.42 5.51
CA GLY A 184 -11.88 -9.36 4.76
C GLY A 184 -11.16 -8.01 4.80
N THR A 185 -11.73 -7.01 5.48
CA THR A 185 -11.08 -5.70 5.63
C THR A 185 -9.80 -5.82 6.48
N LYS A 186 -8.65 -5.48 5.91
CA LYS A 186 -7.39 -5.45 6.65
C LYS A 186 -7.35 -4.22 7.55
N PHE A 187 -7.12 -4.41 8.86
CA PHE A 187 -7.06 -3.32 9.82
C PHE A 187 -5.64 -3.07 10.35
N ASP A 188 -4.74 -4.03 10.27
CA ASP A 188 -3.37 -3.90 10.74
C ASP A 188 -2.45 -4.91 10.05
N SER A 189 -1.17 -4.55 9.89
CA SER A 189 -0.17 -5.47 9.34
C SER A 189 1.23 -5.00 9.70
N SER A 190 2.04 -5.89 10.26
CA SER A 190 3.46 -5.65 10.49
C SER A 190 4.25 -5.52 9.18
N HIS A 191 3.79 -6.18 8.12
CA HIS A 191 4.40 -6.06 6.79
C HIS A 191 4.26 -4.66 6.21
N ASP A 192 3.13 -3.99 6.46
CA ASP A 192 2.91 -2.61 6.01
C ASP A 192 3.84 -1.62 6.70
N ARG A 193 4.25 -1.92 7.93
CA ARG A 193 5.27 -1.15 8.67
C ARG A 193 6.70 -1.54 8.34
N GLY A 194 6.90 -2.67 7.63
CA GLY A 194 8.21 -3.20 7.30
C GLY A 194 9.02 -3.71 8.50
N GLN A 195 8.37 -4.01 9.63
CA GLN A 195 9.02 -4.40 10.86
C GLN A 195 8.18 -5.41 11.65
N PRO A 196 8.77 -6.51 12.13
CA PRO A 196 8.04 -7.48 12.95
C PRO A 196 7.68 -6.90 14.32
N PHE A 197 6.71 -7.51 14.95
CA PHE A 197 6.24 -7.17 16.28
C PHE A 197 6.82 -8.14 17.32
N ASN A 198 7.26 -7.60 18.45
CA ASN A 198 7.90 -8.36 19.51
C ASN A 198 7.11 -8.23 20.82
N PHE A 199 6.89 -9.34 21.51
CA PHE A 199 6.30 -9.33 22.85
C PHE A 199 6.65 -10.61 23.60
N ILE A 200 6.37 -10.65 24.92
CA ILE A 200 6.60 -11.81 25.76
C ILE A 200 5.27 -12.51 26.02
N LEU A 201 5.19 -13.81 25.67
CA LEU A 201 4.00 -14.64 25.92
C LEU A 201 3.71 -14.77 27.42
N GLY A 202 2.45 -14.59 27.77
CA GLY A 202 1.98 -14.75 29.14
C GLY A 202 1.97 -13.49 29.98
N GLU A 203 2.43 -12.36 29.46
CA GLU A 203 2.41 -11.08 30.18
C GLU A 203 1.14 -10.24 29.96
N ASN A 204 0.18 -10.76 29.20
CA ASN A 204 -1.10 -10.08 28.90
C ASN A 204 -0.96 -8.69 28.26
N ARG A 205 0.07 -8.53 27.43
CA ARG A 205 0.31 -7.29 26.69
C ARG A 205 -0.39 -7.24 25.35
N VAL A 206 -0.94 -8.36 24.91
CA VAL A 206 -1.68 -8.53 23.67
C VAL A 206 -3.03 -9.15 23.97
N ILE A 207 -3.93 -9.19 23.01
CA ILE A 207 -5.25 -9.79 23.18
C ILE A 207 -5.11 -11.28 23.57
N LYS A 208 -6.10 -11.79 24.29
CA LYS A 208 -6.10 -13.19 24.78
C LYS A 208 -5.96 -14.21 23.66
N GLY A 209 -6.57 -13.95 22.50
CA GLY A 209 -6.46 -14.82 21.35
C GLY A 209 -5.02 -14.95 20.83
N TRP A 210 -4.19 -13.93 20.99
CA TRP A 210 -2.76 -14.00 20.66
C TRP A 210 -1.97 -14.74 21.73
N GLU A 211 -2.25 -14.47 23.01
CA GLU A 211 -1.59 -15.17 24.12
C GLU A 211 -1.78 -16.69 24.01
N GLU A 212 -2.96 -17.14 23.64
CA GLU A 212 -3.26 -18.55 23.45
C GLU A 212 -2.84 -19.06 22.06
N GLY A 213 -3.09 -18.28 21.01
CA GLY A 213 -2.89 -18.70 19.63
C GLY A 213 -1.43 -18.82 19.21
N LEU A 214 -0.50 -18.18 19.94
CA LEU A 214 0.94 -18.26 19.66
C LEU A 214 1.67 -19.27 20.55
N LEU A 215 0.96 -19.92 21.46
CA LEU A 215 1.48 -21.06 22.20
C LEU A 215 1.60 -22.30 21.31
N ASN A 216 2.59 -23.13 21.61
CA ASN A 216 2.82 -24.38 20.89
C ASN A 216 3.07 -24.18 19.39
N MET A 217 3.73 -23.08 19.03
CA MET A 217 4.24 -22.84 17.70
C MET A 217 5.73 -23.09 17.62
N LYS A 218 6.20 -23.50 16.46
CA LYS A 218 7.62 -23.64 16.16
C LYS A 218 8.11 -22.44 15.37
N LYS A 219 9.41 -22.19 15.39
CA LYS A 219 10.03 -21.16 14.55
C LYS A 219 9.72 -21.42 13.07
N GLY A 220 9.26 -20.41 12.38
CA GLY A 220 8.85 -20.48 10.98
C GLY A 220 7.41 -20.95 10.77
N ALA A 221 6.70 -21.33 11.83
CA ALA A 221 5.29 -21.73 11.73
C ALA A 221 4.41 -20.55 11.26
N LYS A 222 3.39 -20.88 10.47
CA LYS A 222 2.40 -19.92 9.99
C LYS A 222 0.99 -20.44 10.29
N ARG A 223 0.25 -19.65 11.05
CA ARG A 223 -1.13 -19.94 11.47
C ARG A 223 -2.09 -18.85 11.04
N THR A 224 -3.29 -19.24 10.67
CA THR A 224 -4.44 -18.35 10.70
C THR A 224 -5.14 -18.52 12.05
N LEU A 225 -5.27 -17.43 12.80
CA LEU A 225 -6.03 -17.39 14.05
C LEU A 225 -7.39 -16.78 13.79
N ILE A 226 -8.46 -17.45 14.23
CA ILE A 226 -9.82 -16.94 14.17
C ILE A 226 -10.27 -16.69 15.60
N ILE A 227 -10.32 -15.42 15.99
CA ILE A 227 -10.41 -14.99 17.38
C ILE A 227 -11.81 -14.42 17.63
N PRO A 228 -12.63 -15.08 18.49
CA PRO A 228 -13.93 -14.52 18.84
C PRO A 228 -13.79 -13.25 19.70
N PRO A 229 -14.83 -12.40 19.76
CA PRO A 229 -14.77 -11.10 20.43
C PRO A 229 -14.30 -11.15 21.88
N ASP A 230 -14.68 -12.16 22.65
CA ASP A 230 -14.31 -12.32 24.07
C ASP A 230 -12.81 -12.59 24.28
N LEU A 231 -12.11 -13.04 23.24
CA LEU A 231 -10.64 -13.21 23.24
C LEU A 231 -9.92 -12.06 22.50
N ALA A 232 -10.65 -11.04 22.10
CA ALA A 232 -10.14 -9.87 21.38
C ALA A 232 -10.58 -8.58 22.09
N TYR A 233 -11.33 -7.72 21.42
CA TYR A 233 -11.72 -6.41 21.96
C TYR A 233 -13.15 -6.33 22.48
N GLY A 234 -13.88 -7.45 22.48
CA GLY A 234 -15.20 -7.58 23.10
C GLY A 234 -16.25 -6.62 22.55
N SER A 235 -17.14 -6.18 23.44
CA SER A 235 -18.23 -5.28 23.11
C SER A 235 -17.80 -3.84 22.90
N LYS A 236 -16.58 -3.47 23.29
CA LYS A 236 -16.07 -2.10 23.12
C LYS A 236 -15.47 -1.84 21.74
N GLY A 237 -14.94 -2.90 21.09
CA GLY A 237 -14.13 -2.71 19.90
C GLY A 237 -12.85 -1.95 20.18
N ALA A 238 -12.18 -1.42 19.16
CA ALA A 238 -10.95 -0.67 19.30
C ALA A 238 -10.81 0.42 18.25
N GLY A 239 -10.56 1.66 18.71
CA GLY A 239 -10.05 2.77 17.93
C GLY A 239 -10.81 3.14 16.66
N GLY A 240 -12.10 2.91 16.55
CA GLY A 240 -12.87 3.19 15.34
C GLY A 240 -12.57 2.28 14.15
N VAL A 241 -11.62 1.37 14.29
CA VAL A 241 -11.19 0.43 13.23
C VAL A 241 -11.81 -0.95 13.46
N ILE A 242 -11.88 -1.40 14.71
CA ILE A 242 -12.47 -2.67 15.10
C ILE A 242 -13.83 -2.40 15.72
N PRO A 243 -14.93 -2.83 15.07
CA PRO A 243 -16.27 -2.62 15.60
C PRO A 243 -16.53 -3.45 16.86
N PRO A 244 -17.59 -3.11 17.64
CA PRO A 244 -18.03 -3.94 18.75
C PRO A 244 -18.36 -5.37 18.29
N ASN A 245 -18.03 -6.34 19.14
CA ASN A 245 -18.34 -7.76 18.94
C ASN A 245 -17.75 -8.35 17.65
N ALA A 246 -16.56 -7.87 17.24
CA ALA A 246 -15.91 -8.33 16.03
C ALA A 246 -15.12 -9.62 16.27
N THR A 247 -15.31 -10.59 15.39
CA THR A 247 -14.38 -11.72 15.20
C THR A 247 -13.21 -11.23 14.36
N LEU A 248 -12.00 -11.52 14.81
CA LEU A 248 -10.77 -11.11 14.13
C LEU A 248 -10.09 -12.32 13.50
N VAL A 249 -9.53 -12.11 12.33
CA VAL A 249 -8.75 -13.12 11.61
C VAL A 249 -7.32 -12.60 11.48
N PHE A 250 -6.34 -13.34 12.02
CA PHE A 250 -4.93 -12.98 11.90
C PHE A 250 -4.16 -14.07 11.16
N GLU A 251 -3.43 -13.65 10.15
CA GLU A 251 -2.38 -14.46 9.54
C GLU A 251 -1.07 -14.16 10.28
N VAL A 252 -0.52 -15.14 11.00
CA VAL A 252 0.64 -14.95 11.88
C VAL A 252 1.77 -15.88 11.50
N GLU A 253 2.97 -15.32 11.36
CA GLU A 253 4.24 -16.05 11.22
C GLU A 253 5.09 -15.87 12.46
N LEU A 254 5.52 -16.97 13.09
CA LEU A 254 6.52 -16.92 14.14
C LEU A 254 7.90 -16.88 13.51
N VAL A 255 8.49 -15.68 13.44
CA VAL A 255 9.79 -15.46 12.82
C VAL A 255 10.91 -16.07 13.67
N ASN A 256 10.85 -15.83 14.97
CA ASN A 256 11.82 -16.34 15.94
C ASN A 256 11.30 -16.19 17.38
N PHE A 257 11.94 -16.85 18.33
CA PHE A 257 11.66 -16.67 19.77
C PHE A 257 12.88 -17.05 20.62
N LYS A 258 12.86 -16.54 21.85
CA LYS A 258 13.89 -16.83 22.84
C LYS A 258 13.29 -17.33 24.15
#